data_23d1e4f80bc4f63b0171176cd3a14263
#
_entry.id   23d1e4f80bc4f63b0171176cd3a14263
#
_cell.length_a   1.000
_cell.length_b   1.000
_cell.length_c   1.000
_cell.angle_alpha   90.00
_cell.angle_beta   90.00
_cell.angle_gamma   90.00
#
_symmetry.space_group_name_H-M   'P 1'
#
loop_
_entity.id
_entity.type
_entity.pdbx_description
1 polymer ?
#
loop_
_entity_poly.entity_id
_entity_poly.type
_entity_poly.pdbx_seq_one_letter_code
_entity_poly.pdbx_strand_id
1 'polypeptide(L)'
;MKKSNKLLFGSLKIMACAAILAAMSIVLGKFLAFNLTPSIRISFENLPVIISGVFFGPVAGAAVGAVADLLGCVMVGYTINPIITAGAACIGLISGLVPLIFKKKNIPCVILSVSLSHLLGSVIIKTIGLSVFYSLPLVETGLWRLLTYTAVGTAECVVVCLLCNSSAFVKQVENLLPRGRKTQMTYNQALEYIHSVSWKGSRPGLERTTELLEKMGNPQDKLKFIHVAGTNGKGSFCSMTANVLKHAGYKVGLYTSPFVLRFNERMKINGEDIPDTELAKITEYVKPFAESMTDSPTEFELITAIALEYFAREKCDIVVLECGMGGRLDSTNIIKNPILSVITGISFDHTAFLGNTIPEIAREKAGIIKENCPVLFCSDNAEAAAVIKQKADECDSDYFEVDRRSFILKNTNLDGSIFDFGEYKDVKIPLLGSYQPHNACNVLIAISILKNTGLDISNEAIYDGLATVEWHARFEKLCDNPTIISDGGHNPEGIDAAVESVKLYFPEKKVIFVTGVMADKDYKYMADKMSEVASCAFCVTPDNPRALSASDFADVFEGFGIPATPCESVAEAITLAKQVATDTNTPIICLGSLYMYCEVYRALKN
;
A
#
# COMPACT_ATOMS: atom_id res chain seq x y z
N MET A 1 -10.22 -24.51 0.51
CA MET A 1 -9.95 -24.74 -0.94
C MET A 1 -11.12 -25.48 -1.57
N LYS A 2 -12.00 -24.79 -2.29
CA LYS A 2 -12.90 -25.39 -3.30
C LYS A 2 -12.97 -24.39 -4.44
N LYS A 3 -12.06 -24.49 -5.43
CA LYS A 3 -12.17 -23.76 -6.70
C LYS A 3 -13.33 -24.39 -7.47
N SER A 4 -14.42 -23.66 -7.59
CA SER A 4 -15.49 -23.94 -8.54
C SER A 4 -14.91 -23.83 -9.97
N ASN A 5 -14.58 -24.95 -10.58
CA ASN A 5 -14.38 -25.08 -12.02
C ASN A 5 -15.73 -24.87 -12.72
N LYS A 6 -16.19 -23.64 -12.84
CA LYS A 6 -17.26 -23.31 -13.78
C LYS A 6 -16.65 -23.42 -15.18
N LEU A 7 -17.11 -24.46 -15.91
CA LEU A 7 -16.80 -24.74 -17.31
C LEU A 7 -16.80 -23.43 -18.13
N LEU A 8 -15.67 -23.11 -18.73
CA LEU A 8 -15.46 -21.96 -19.63
C LEU A 8 -16.44 -21.98 -20.84
N PHE A 9 -17.11 -23.10 -21.10
CA PHE A 9 -17.99 -23.32 -22.26
C PHE A 9 -19.34 -22.56 -22.22
N GLY A 10 -19.63 -21.78 -21.18
CA GLY A 10 -20.89 -21.03 -21.03
C GLY A 10 -20.94 -19.63 -21.67
N SER A 11 -19.88 -19.16 -22.31
CA SER A 11 -19.85 -17.84 -22.94
C SER A 11 -20.21 -17.93 -24.44
N LEU A 12 -21.22 -17.17 -24.88
CA LEU A 12 -21.63 -17.08 -26.29
C LEU A 12 -20.44 -16.73 -27.21
N LYS A 13 -19.52 -15.88 -26.74
CA LYS A 13 -18.30 -15.50 -27.49
C LYS A 13 -17.36 -16.68 -27.70
N ILE A 14 -17.14 -17.51 -26.68
CA ILE A 14 -16.30 -18.71 -26.81
C ILE A 14 -16.96 -19.74 -27.72
N MET A 15 -18.27 -19.91 -27.60
CA MET A 15 -19.02 -20.81 -28.50
C MET A 15 -18.91 -20.38 -29.95
N ALA A 16 -19.02 -19.08 -30.24
CA ALA A 16 -18.83 -18.54 -31.59
C ALA A 16 -17.39 -18.77 -32.12
N CYS A 17 -16.37 -18.53 -31.29
CA CYS A 17 -14.98 -18.83 -31.66
C CYS A 17 -14.76 -20.33 -31.89
N ALA A 18 -15.31 -21.18 -31.06
CA ALA A 18 -15.23 -22.63 -31.23
C ALA A 18 -15.91 -23.11 -32.53
N ALA A 19 -17.05 -22.54 -32.89
CA ALA A 19 -17.72 -22.82 -34.17
C ALA A 19 -16.88 -22.39 -35.38
N ILE A 20 -16.26 -21.21 -35.32
CA ILE A 20 -15.35 -20.74 -36.37
C ILE A 20 -14.14 -21.67 -36.50
N LEU A 21 -13.51 -22.07 -35.38
CA LEU A 21 -12.37 -22.97 -35.40
C LEU A 21 -12.74 -24.39 -35.89
N ALA A 22 -13.95 -24.87 -35.59
CA ALA A 22 -14.45 -26.12 -36.15
C ALA A 22 -14.64 -26.03 -37.67
N ALA A 23 -15.23 -24.93 -38.14
CA ALA A 23 -15.36 -24.69 -39.60
C ALA A 23 -13.98 -24.60 -40.31
N MET A 24 -13.01 -23.89 -39.69
CA MET A 24 -11.62 -23.85 -40.21
C MET A 24 -10.98 -25.23 -40.27
N SER A 25 -11.18 -26.06 -39.23
CA SER A 25 -10.69 -27.44 -39.18
C SER A 25 -11.26 -28.27 -40.33
N ILE A 26 -12.56 -28.15 -40.61
CA ILE A 26 -13.21 -28.83 -41.74
C ILE A 26 -12.60 -28.38 -43.09
N VAL A 27 -12.45 -27.07 -43.30
CA VAL A 27 -11.86 -26.53 -44.53
C VAL A 27 -10.44 -27.02 -44.72
N LEU A 28 -9.58 -26.91 -43.72
CA LEU A 28 -8.19 -27.37 -43.76
C LEU A 28 -8.06 -28.87 -43.95
N GLY A 29 -9.01 -29.63 -43.41
CA GLY A 29 -9.01 -31.09 -43.46
C GLY A 29 -9.61 -31.69 -44.70
N LYS A 30 -10.65 -31.08 -45.28
CA LYS A 30 -11.39 -31.68 -46.36
C LYS A 30 -11.13 -31.02 -47.74
N PHE A 31 -10.90 -29.71 -47.74
CA PHE A 31 -10.75 -28.95 -48.98
C PHE A 31 -9.30 -28.54 -49.28
N LEU A 32 -8.48 -28.36 -48.27
CA LEU A 32 -7.07 -27.95 -48.42
C LEU A 32 -6.06 -29.07 -48.09
N ALA A 33 -6.54 -30.30 -47.97
CA ALA A 33 -5.67 -31.46 -47.77
C ALA A 33 -5.18 -32.02 -49.14
N PHE A 34 -3.96 -32.45 -49.21
CA PHE A 34 -3.38 -33.10 -50.38
C PHE A 34 -2.83 -34.46 -50.06
N ASN A 35 -3.00 -35.39 -51.01
CA ASN A 35 -2.50 -36.77 -50.89
C ASN A 35 -1.13 -36.85 -51.53
N LEU A 36 -0.11 -37.21 -50.76
CA LEU A 36 1.24 -37.49 -51.25
C LEU A 36 1.28 -38.85 -51.93
N THR A 37 0.54 -39.81 -51.40
CA THR A 37 0.33 -41.16 -51.92
C THR A 37 -1.13 -41.56 -51.66
N PRO A 38 -1.64 -42.68 -52.24
CA PRO A 38 -2.97 -43.15 -51.93
C PRO A 38 -3.21 -43.41 -50.42
N SER A 39 -2.12 -43.61 -49.67
CA SER A 39 -2.17 -43.94 -48.24
C SER A 39 -1.70 -42.77 -47.31
N ILE A 40 -1.09 -41.71 -47.86
CA ILE A 40 -0.54 -40.60 -47.06
C ILE A 40 -1.23 -39.30 -47.47
N ARG A 41 -2.01 -38.79 -46.51
CA ARG A 41 -2.72 -37.51 -46.61
C ARG A 41 -2.10 -36.48 -45.66
N ILE A 42 -1.71 -35.33 -46.17
CA ILE A 42 -1.21 -34.20 -45.39
C ILE A 42 -2.33 -33.17 -45.27
N SER A 43 -2.67 -32.81 -44.04
CA SER A 43 -3.64 -31.74 -43.72
C SER A 43 -3.31 -31.06 -42.41
N PHE A 44 -3.69 -29.81 -42.28
CA PHE A 44 -3.58 -29.01 -41.07
C PHE A 44 -4.89 -28.96 -40.31
N GLU A 45 -5.74 -30.01 -40.40
CA GLU A 45 -7.06 -30.08 -39.77
C GLU A 45 -6.99 -29.99 -38.25
N ASN A 46 -5.87 -30.39 -37.64
CA ASN A 46 -5.73 -30.40 -36.17
C ASN A 46 -5.28 -29.02 -35.65
N LEU A 47 -4.73 -28.13 -36.46
CA LEU A 47 -4.27 -26.81 -36.01
C LEU A 47 -5.37 -25.98 -35.31
N PRO A 48 -6.57 -25.78 -35.87
CA PRO A 48 -7.66 -25.08 -35.19
C PRO A 48 -8.13 -25.81 -33.91
N VAL A 49 -8.11 -27.15 -33.90
CA VAL A 49 -8.45 -27.97 -32.73
C VAL A 49 -7.46 -27.72 -31.59
N ILE A 50 -6.16 -27.73 -31.92
CA ILE A 50 -5.08 -27.44 -30.97
C ILE A 50 -5.16 -26.01 -30.47
N ILE A 51 -5.36 -25.03 -31.34
CA ILE A 51 -5.58 -23.61 -30.95
C ILE A 51 -6.75 -23.51 -29.98
N SER A 52 -7.87 -24.16 -30.27
CA SER A 52 -9.02 -24.17 -29.38
C SER A 52 -8.69 -24.73 -27.98
N GLY A 53 -7.96 -25.85 -27.93
CA GLY A 53 -7.53 -26.45 -26.68
C GLY A 53 -6.60 -25.54 -25.86
N VAL A 54 -5.52 -25.03 -26.49
CA VAL A 54 -4.50 -24.19 -25.83
C VAL A 54 -5.07 -22.87 -25.31
N PHE A 55 -5.98 -22.22 -26.06
CA PHE A 55 -6.47 -20.88 -25.71
C PHE A 55 -7.80 -20.90 -24.95
N PHE A 56 -8.71 -21.83 -25.27
CA PHE A 56 -10.06 -21.87 -24.65
C PHE A 56 -10.25 -23.06 -23.68
N GLY A 57 -9.25 -23.93 -23.57
CA GLY A 57 -9.23 -25.03 -22.61
C GLY A 57 -9.69 -26.38 -23.14
N PRO A 58 -9.52 -27.46 -22.34
CA PRO A 58 -9.64 -28.85 -22.81
C PRO A 58 -11.05 -29.19 -23.30
N VAL A 59 -12.10 -28.66 -22.68
CA VAL A 59 -13.50 -28.94 -23.06
C VAL A 59 -13.83 -28.31 -24.42
N ALA A 60 -13.40 -27.06 -24.64
CA ALA A 60 -13.60 -26.38 -25.92
C ALA A 60 -12.83 -27.07 -27.05
N GLY A 61 -11.58 -27.44 -26.79
CA GLY A 61 -10.76 -28.19 -27.76
C GLY A 61 -11.38 -29.54 -28.13
N ALA A 62 -11.81 -30.32 -27.15
CA ALA A 62 -12.48 -31.62 -27.38
C ALA A 62 -13.76 -31.47 -28.21
N ALA A 63 -14.59 -30.46 -27.90
CA ALA A 63 -15.83 -30.17 -28.64
C ALA A 63 -15.52 -29.77 -30.09
N VAL A 64 -14.54 -28.88 -30.32
CA VAL A 64 -14.12 -28.48 -31.69
C VAL A 64 -13.63 -29.68 -32.49
N GLY A 65 -12.79 -30.54 -31.89
CA GLY A 65 -12.29 -31.74 -32.54
C GLY A 65 -13.40 -32.71 -32.93
N ALA A 66 -14.30 -33.02 -32.01
CA ALA A 66 -15.43 -33.93 -32.26
C ALA A 66 -16.40 -33.38 -33.33
N VAL A 67 -16.80 -32.10 -33.19
CA VAL A 67 -17.72 -31.46 -34.14
C VAL A 67 -17.11 -31.33 -35.55
N ALA A 68 -15.83 -30.95 -35.63
CA ALA A 68 -15.15 -30.83 -36.92
C ALA A 68 -15.03 -32.18 -37.66
N ASP A 69 -14.75 -33.27 -36.94
CA ASP A 69 -14.67 -34.60 -37.55
C ASP A 69 -16.05 -35.09 -37.99
N LEU A 70 -17.07 -35.03 -37.11
CA LEU A 70 -18.43 -35.43 -37.40
C LEU A 70 -19.05 -34.68 -38.60
N LEU A 71 -19.04 -33.36 -38.55
CA LEU A 71 -19.59 -32.53 -39.62
C LEU A 71 -18.76 -32.67 -40.90
N GLY A 72 -17.44 -32.77 -40.81
CA GLY A 72 -16.57 -32.97 -41.92
C GLY A 72 -16.81 -34.31 -42.65
N CYS A 73 -17.12 -35.39 -41.91
CA CYS A 73 -17.51 -36.68 -42.51
C CYS A 73 -18.87 -36.56 -43.25
N VAL A 74 -19.86 -35.95 -42.64
CA VAL A 74 -21.19 -35.73 -43.24
C VAL A 74 -21.09 -34.92 -44.54
N MET A 75 -20.33 -33.82 -44.52
CA MET A 75 -20.17 -32.92 -45.69
C MET A 75 -19.52 -33.58 -46.90
N VAL A 76 -18.64 -34.54 -46.72
CA VAL A 76 -17.88 -35.24 -47.80
C VAL A 76 -18.48 -36.63 -48.08
N GLY A 77 -19.53 -37.04 -47.35
CA GLY A 77 -20.19 -38.34 -47.56
C GLY A 77 -19.37 -39.55 -47.06
N TYR A 78 -18.46 -39.31 -46.10
CA TYR A 78 -17.71 -40.40 -45.47
C TYR A 78 -18.49 -41.07 -44.32
N THR A 79 -18.29 -42.36 -44.17
CA THR A 79 -18.83 -43.08 -43.00
C THR A 79 -18.21 -42.58 -41.70
N ILE A 80 -19.04 -42.23 -40.73
CA ILE A 80 -18.58 -41.77 -39.40
C ILE A 80 -17.94 -42.95 -38.67
N ASN A 81 -16.66 -42.75 -38.26
CA ASN A 81 -15.92 -43.70 -37.44
C ASN A 81 -15.76 -43.17 -36.01
N PRO A 82 -16.47 -43.76 -35.02
CA PRO A 82 -16.46 -43.25 -33.65
C PRO A 82 -15.06 -43.16 -33.00
N ILE A 83 -14.15 -44.08 -33.39
CA ILE A 83 -12.79 -44.10 -32.85
C ILE A 83 -11.96 -42.94 -33.42
N ILE A 84 -12.13 -42.62 -34.70
CA ILE A 84 -11.46 -41.45 -35.33
C ILE A 84 -11.99 -40.15 -34.71
N THR A 85 -13.29 -40.05 -34.50
CA THR A 85 -13.92 -38.90 -33.82
C THR A 85 -13.40 -38.77 -32.38
N ALA A 86 -13.27 -39.87 -31.63
CA ALA A 86 -12.68 -39.86 -30.31
C ALA A 86 -11.20 -39.41 -30.34
N GLY A 87 -10.45 -39.80 -31.36
CA GLY A 87 -9.09 -39.32 -31.60
C GLY A 87 -9.02 -37.82 -31.85
N ALA A 88 -9.95 -37.25 -32.64
CA ALA A 88 -10.04 -35.80 -32.88
C ALA A 88 -10.40 -35.04 -31.61
N ALA A 89 -11.34 -35.52 -30.81
CA ALA A 89 -11.66 -34.98 -29.50
C ALA A 89 -10.48 -35.02 -28.52
N CYS A 90 -9.73 -36.14 -28.53
CA CYS A 90 -8.54 -36.35 -27.70
C CYS A 90 -7.44 -35.32 -28.01
N ILE A 91 -7.21 -34.98 -29.28
CA ILE A 91 -6.26 -33.94 -29.67
C ILE A 91 -6.59 -32.62 -29.00
N GLY A 92 -7.85 -32.16 -29.09
CA GLY A 92 -8.30 -30.92 -28.48
C GLY A 92 -8.31 -30.95 -26.94
N LEU A 93 -8.63 -32.10 -26.35
CA LEU A 93 -8.59 -32.30 -24.90
C LEU A 93 -7.16 -32.14 -24.36
N ILE A 94 -6.21 -32.84 -24.93
CA ILE A 94 -4.81 -32.88 -24.47
C ILE A 94 -4.14 -31.53 -24.69
N SER A 95 -4.37 -30.91 -25.86
CA SER A 95 -3.81 -29.60 -26.16
C SER A 95 -4.22 -28.51 -25.16
N GLY A 96 -5.40 -28.66 -24.54
CA GLY A 96 -5.85 -27.78 -23.46
C GLY A 96 -5.46 -28.22 -22.05
N LEU A 97 -5.28 -29.53 -21.82
CA LEU A 97 -4.98 -30.07 -20.50
C LEU A 97 -3.54 -29.77 -20.05
N VAL A 98 -2.58 -29.85 -20.99
CA VAL A 98 -1.16 -29.60 -20.70
C VAL A 98 -0.93 -28.17 -20.19
N PRO A 99 -1.38 -27.09 -20.87
CA PRO A 99 -1.25 -25.73 -20.34
C PRO A 99 -1.98 -25.50 -19.00
N LEU A 100 -3.06 -26.23 -18.76
CA LEU A 100 -3.82 -26.16 -17.50
C LEU A 100 -3.03 -26.75 -16.32
N ILE A 101 -2.35 -27.89 -16.54
CA ILE A 101 -1.54 -28.57 -15.51
C ILE A 101 -0.30 -27.74 -15.17
N PHE A 102 0.42 -27.29 -16.18
CA PHE A 102 1.65 -26.51 -15.97
C PHE A 102 1.40 -25.03 -15.63
N LYS A 103 0.16 -24.55 -15.74
CA LYS A 103 -0.23 -23.13 -15.50
C LYS A 103 0.60 -22.13 -16.30
N LYS A 104 1.16 -22.54 -17.44
CA LYS A 104 2.02 -21.72 -18.31
C LYS A 104 1.70 -22.03 -19.78
N LYS A 105 1.89 -21.02 -20.64
CA LYS A 105 1.77 -21.15 -22.10
C LYS A 105 3.07 -20.76 -22.78
N ASN A 106 4.20 -21.13 -22.16
CA ASN A 106 5.53 -20.90 -22.74
C ASN A 106 5.87 -21.96 -23.80
N ILE A 107 6.91 -21.71 -24.58
CA ILE A 107 7.33 -22.55 -25.71
C ILE A 107 7.47 -24.04 -25.33
N PRO A 108 8.15 -24.43 -24.23
CA PRO A 108 8.25 -25.85 -23.85
C PRO A 108 6.88 -26.51 -23.57
N CYS A 109 5.96 -25.75 -22.96
CA CYS A 109 4.61 -26.25 -22.68
C CYS A 109 3.80 -26.46 -23.96
N VAL A 110 3.92 -25.54 -24.94
CA VAL A 110 3.27 -25.68 -26.25
C VAL A 110 3.84 -26.88 -27.03
N ILE A 111 5.15 -27.04 -27.07
CA ILE A 111 5.79 -28.21 -27.69
C ILE A 111 5.26 -29.52 -27.09
N LEU A 112 5.25 -29.62 -25.77
CA LEU A 112 4.73 -30.82 -25.06
C LEU A 112 3.25 -31.02 -25.37
N SER A 113 2.46 -29.96 -25.40
CA SER A 113 1.02 -30.00 -25.66
C SER A 113 0.72 -30.55 -27.06
N VAL A 114 1.38 -30.01 -28.10
CA VAL A 114 1.20 -30.43 -29.50
C VAL A 114 1.69 -31.86 -29.70
N SER A 115 2.88 -32.19 -29.19
CA SER A 115 3.46 -33.52 -29.34
C SER A 115 2.60 -34.62 -28.70
N LEU A 116 2.13 -34.41 -27.45
CA LEU A 116 1.24 -35.36 -26.77
C LEU A 116 -0.11 -35.50 -27.47
N SER A 117 -0.67 -34.41 -27.98
CA SER A 117 -1.94 -34.41 -28.71
C SER A 117 -1.86 -35.25 -29.97
N HIS A 118 -0.79 -35.12 -30.76
CA HIS A 118 -0.60 -35.92 -31.96
C HIS A 118 -0.26 -37.39 -31.63
N LEU A 119 0.61 -37.62 -30.65
CA LEU A 119 0.97 -39.00 -30.26
C LEU A 119 -0.27 -39.78 -29.87
N LEU A 120 -1.07 -39.26 -28.94
CA LEU A 120 -2.24 -40.00 -28.45
C LEU A 120 -3.42 -39.94 -29.42
N GLY A 121 -3.79 -38.76 -29.91
CA GLY A 121 -4.97 -38.58 -30.73
C GLY A 121 -4.75 -39.02 -32.18
N SER A 122 -3.68 -38.54 -32.84
CA SER A 122 -3.46 -38.79 -34.26
C SER A 122 -2.77 -40.13 -34.54
N VAL A 123 -1.72 -40.48 -33.77
CA VAL A 123 -0.93 -41.67 -34.05
C VAL A 123 -1.56 -42.94 -33.42
N ILE A 124 -1.94 -42.90 -32.16
CA ILE A 124 -2.48 -44.09 -31.48
C ILE A 124 -3.96 -44.29 -31.81
N ILE A 125 -4.84 -43.36 -31.36
CA ILE A 125 -6.30 -43.59 -31.41
C ILE A 125 -6.82 -43.64 -32.85
N LYS A 126 -6.46 -42.65 -33.70
CA LYS A 126 -6.95 -42.66 -35.08
C LYS A 126 -6.38 -43.81 -35.89
N THR A 127 -5.16 -44.32 -35.61
CA THR A 127 -4.61 -45.51 -36.28
C THR A 127 -5.40 -46.79 -35.92
N ILE A 128 -5.77 -46.97 -34.65
CA ILE A 128 -6.64 -48.07 -34.22
C ILE A 128 -7.98 -47.99 -34.96
N GLY A 129 -8.57 -46.75 -35.06
CA GLY A 129 -9.81 -46.55 -35.78
C GLY A 129 -9.72 -46.92 -37.27
N LEU A 130 -8.61 -46.59 -37.92
CA LEU A 130 -8.38 -46.96 -39.32
C LEU A 130 -8.17 -48.48 -39.50
N SER A 131 -7.41 -49.10 -38.62
CA SER A 131 -7.18 -50.56 -38.65
C SER A 131 -8.47 -51.34 -38.44
N VAL A 132 -9.26 -50.95 -37.44
CA VAL A 132 -10.50 -51.70 -37.08
C VAL A 132 -11.60 -51.54 -38.14
N PHE A 133 -11.81 -50.29 -38.68
CA PHE A 133 -12.92 -50.03 -39.59
C PHE A 133 -12.58 -50.29 -41.07
N TYR A 134 -11.32 -50.11 -41.48
CA TYR A 134 -10.90 -50.20 -42.86
C TYR A 134 -9.93 -51.36 -43.13
N SER A 135 -9.69 -52.20 -42.11
CA SER A 135 -8.83 -53.39 -42.16
C SER A 135 -7.38 -53.08 -42.63
N LEU A 136 -6.88 -51.88 -42.30
CA LEU A 136 -5.54 -51.46 -42.65
C LEU A 136 -4.51 -52.07 -41.72
N PRO A 137 -3.27 -52.40 -42.20
CA PRO A 137 -2.21 -52.95 -41.35
C PRO A 137 -1.85 -51.97 -40.24
N LEU A 138 -2.01 -52.37 -38.99
CA LEU A 138 -1.86 -51.49 -37.82
C LEU A 138 -0.47 -50.85 -37.70
N VAL A 139 0.57 -51.70 -37.83
CA VAL A 139 1.97 -51.25 -37.67
C VAL A 139 2.42 -50.33 -38.80
N GLU A 140 2.15 -50.73 -40.02
CA GLU A 140 2.53 -49.94 -41.21
C GLU A 140 1.82 -48.56 -41.21
N THR A 141 0.50 -48.56 -40.99
CA THR A 141 -0.30 -47.36 -40.88
C THR A 141 0.19 -46.46 -39.71
N GLY A 142 0.54 -47.06 -38.57
CA GLY A 142 1.08 -46.33 -37.43
C GLY A 142 2.41 -45.65 -37.70
N LEU A 143 3.34 -46.33 -38.36
CA LEU A 143 4.63 -45.80 -38.75
C LEU A 143 4.51 -44.62 -39.75
N TRP A 144 3.66 -44.76 -40.76
CA TRP A 144 3.40 -43.64 -41.70
C TRP A 144 2.76 -42.43 -41.02
N ARG A 145 1.83 -42.67 -40.11
CA ARG A 145 1.20 -41.58 -39.34
C ARG A 145 2.19 -40.94 -38.38
N LEU A 146 3.07 -41.67 -37.74
CA LEU A 146 4.12 -41.11 -36.89
C LEU A 146 5.02 -40.16 -37.68
N LEU A 147 5.47 -40.56 -38.86
CA LEU A 147 6.28 -39.74 -39.78
C LEU A 147 5.52 -38.46 -40.20
N THR A 148 4.27 -38.62 -40.65
CA THR A 148 3.43 -37.53 -41.13
C THR A 148 3.17 -36.50 -40.04
N TYR A 149 2.78 -36.98 -38.84
CA TYR A 149 2.44 -36.07 -37.74
C TYR A 149 3.65 -35.51 -36.99
N THR A 150 4.84 -36.08 -37.17
CA THR A 150 6.09 -35.45 -36.77
C THR A 150 6.34 -34.18 -37.64
N ALA A 151 6.17 -34.27 -38.95
CA ALA A 151 6.36 -33.14 -39.84
C ALA A 151 5.23 -32.06 -39.67
N VAL A 152 3.97 -32.49 -39.76
CA VAL A 152 2.79 -31.59 -39.61
C VAL A 152 2.75 -30.98 -38.22
N GLY A 153 2.96 -31.76 -37.17
CA GLY A 153 2.96 -31.29 -35.77
C GLY A 153 4.07 -30.27 -35.49
N THR A 154 5.23 -30.40 -36.14
CA THR A 154 6.29 -29.39 -36.03
C THR A 154 5.83 -28.05 -36.62
N ALA A 155 5.20 -28.06 -37.80
CA ALA A 155 4.68 -26.84 -38.43
C ALA A 155 3.55 -26.22 -37.60
N GLU A 156 2.61 -27.04 -37.10
CA GLU A 156 1.53 -26.60 -36.20
C GLU A 156 2.07 -26.02 -34.88
N CYS A 157 3.12 -26.62 -34.33
CA CYS A 157 3.79 -26.13 -33.12
C CYS A 157 4.39 -24.75 -33.33
N VAL A 158 5.06 -24.51 -34.46
CA VAL A 158 5.60 -23.17 -34.79
C VAL A 158 4.48 -22.14 -34.86
N VAL A 159 3.36 -22.44 -35.52
CA VAL A 159 2.23 -21.51 -35.61
C VAL A 159 1.63 -21.21 -34.21
N VAL A 160 1.42 -22.24 -33.39
CA VAL A 160 0.87 -22.06 -32.04
C VAL A 160 1.83 -21.26 -31.17
N CYS A 161 3.15 -21.51 -31.26
CA CYS A 161 4.16 -20.71 -30.56
C CYS A 161 4.17 -19.24 -30.98
N LEU A 162 4.05 -18.96 -32.28
CA LEU A 162 3.94 -17.58 -32.78
C LEU A 162 2.69 -16.89 -32.23
N LEU A 163 1.55 -17.56 -32.21
CA LEU A 163 0.32 -17.03 -31.62
C LEU A 163 0.43 -16.78 -30.12
N CYS A 164 1.08 -17.70 -29.38
CA CYS A 164 1.30 -17.51 -27.94
C CYS A 164 2.26 -16.35 -27.62
N ASN A 165 3.20 -16.04 -28.50
CA ASN A 165 4.14 -14.93 -28.34
C ASN A 165 3.61 -13.60 -28.91
N SER A 166 2.52 -13.59 -29.64
CA SER A 166 1.89 -12.38 -30.16
C SER A 166 1.07 -11.69 -29.07
N SER A 167 1.60 -10.59 -28.51
CA SER A 167 0.91 -9.80 -27.49
C SER A 167 -0.48 -9.31 -27.94
N ALA A 168 -0.62 -8.94 -29.22
CA ALA A 168 -1.89 -8.50 -29.81
C ALA A 168 -2.92 -9.64 -29.83
N PHE A 169 -2.51 -10.86 -30.26
CA PHE A 169 -3.40 -12.01 -30.30
C PHE A 169 -3.82 -12.48 -28.89
N VAL A 170 -2.85 -12.59 -27.97
CA VAL A 170 -3.12 -12.98 -26.59
C VAL A 170 -4.10 -12.02 -25.93
N LYS A 171 -3.91 -10.70 -26.08
CA LYS A 171 -4.80 -9.67 -25.57
C LYS A 171 -6.23 -9.78 -26.14
N GLN A 172 -6.37 -10.10 -27.43
CA GLN A 172 -7.70 -10.33 -28.02
C GLN A 172 -8.37 -11.58 -27.46
N VAL A 173 -7.63 -12.68 -27.31
CA VAL A 173 -8.16 -13.91 -26.70
C VAL A 173 -8.58 -13.68 -25.24
N GLU A 174 -7.77 -12.96 -24.45
CA GLU A 174 -8.11 -12.60 -23.07
C GLU A 174 -9.39 -11.76 -22.98
N ASN A 175 -9.66 -10.91 -23.96
CA ASN A 175 -10.91 -10.14 -24.03
C ASN A 175 -12.16 -11.00 -24.39
N LEU A 176 -11.94 -12.15 -25.03
CA LEU A 176 -13.00 -13.12 -25.37
C LEU A 176 -13.32 -14.07 -24.21
N LEU A 177 -12.32 -14.37 -23.40
CA LEU A 177 -12.51 -15.20 -22.21
C LEU A 177 -13.48 -14.49 -21.25
N PRO A 178 -14.49 -15.19 -20.67
CA PRO A 178 -15.28 -14.59 -19.62
C PRO A 178 -14.27 -14.15 -18.56
N ARG A 179 -14.27 -12.86 -18.25
CA ARG A 179 -13.46 -12.34 -17.16
C ARG A 179 -13.86 -13.16 -15.95
N GLY A 180 -13.09 -14.20 -15.65
CA GLY A 180 -13.17 -14.87 -14.37
C GLY A 180 -13.16 -13.76 -13.34
N ARG A 181 -13.94 -13.85 -12.22
CA ARG A 181 -13.92 -12.85 -11.16
C ARG A 181 -12.51 -12.32 -11.10
N LYS A 182 -12.30 -11.00 -11.40
CA LYS A 182 -10.99 -10.35 -11.26
C LYS A 182 -10.46 -10.92 -9.96
N THR A 183 -9.32 -11.58 -9.97
CA THR A 183 -8.67 -11.98 -8.72
C THR A 183 -8.54 -10.68 -7.97
N GLN A 184 -9.36 -10.52 -6.93
CA GLN A 184 -9.43 -9.30 -6.13
C GLN A 184 -7.99 -8.95 -5.76
N MET A 185 -7.58 -7.72 -5.96
CA MET A 185 -6.24 -7.25 -5.63
C MET A 185 -5.88 -7.73 -4.22
N THR A 186 -4.72 -8.32 -4.04
CA THR A 186 -4.24 -8.68 -2.71
C THR A 186 -3.63 -7.47 -2.03
N TYR A 187 -3.50 -7.50 -0.70
CA TYR A 187 -2.84 -6.46 0.07
C TYR A 187 -1.43 -6.13 -0.46
N ASN A 188 -0.61 -7.15 -0.71
CA ASN A 188 0.74 -6.94 -1.24
C ASN A 188 0.73 -6.28 -2.63
N GLN A 189 -0.21 -6.66 -3.49
CA GLN A 189 -0.37 -6.01 -4.80
C GLN A 189 -0.84 -4.56 -4.68
N ALA A 190 -1.64 -4.24 -3.67
CA ALA A 190 -2.05 -2.86 -3.40
C ALA A 190 -0.85 -2.02 -2.94
N LEU A 191 -0.05 -2.51 -2.01
CA LEU A 191 1.18 -1.85 -1.57
C LEU A 191 2.19 -1.69 -2.72
N GLU A 192 2.41 -2.75 -3.51
CA GLU A 192 3.29 -2.69 -4.69
C GLU A 192 2.82 -1.60 -5.67
N TYR A 193 1.51 -1.50 -5.92
CA TYR A 193 0.97 -0.46 -6.77
C TYR A 193 1.15 0.95 -6.18
N ILE A 194 0.85 1.14 -4.89
CA ILE A 194 1.00 2.42 -4.20
C ILE A 194 2.48 2.87 -4.25
N HIS A 195 3.41 1.98 -3.92
CA HIS A 195 4.84 2.30 -3.92
C HIS A 195 5.46 2.40 -5.31
N SER A 196 4.79 1.88 -6.36
CA SER A 196 5.30 1.95 -7.74
C SER A 196 5.52 3.37 -8.26
N VAL A 197 4.89 4.37 -7.64
CA VAL A 197 5.02 5.80 -7.97
C VAL A 197 5.88 6.60 -7.00
N SER A 198 6.51 5.95 -6.00
CA SER A 198 7.36 6.60 -4.98
C SER A 198 8.55 7.37 -5.57
N TRP A 199 9.09 6.91 -6.72
CA TRP A 199 10.16 7.58 -7.45
C TRP A 199 9.87 9.03 -7.84
N LYS A 200 8.59 9.43 -7.88
CA LYS A 200 8.18 10.80 -8.19
C LYS A 200 8.53 11.81 -7.08
N GLY A 201 8.80 11.32 -5.86
CA GLY A 201 9.09 12.18 -4.71
C GLY A 201 7.95 13.15 -4.36
N SER A 202 8.29 14.23 -3.69
CA SER A 202 7.36 15.31 -3.35
C SER A 202 7.22 16.29 -4.51
N ARG A 203 6.00 16.47 -4.98
CA ARG A 203 5.63 17.42 -6.04
C ARG A 203 4.46 18.29 -5.54
N PRO A 204 4.74 19.43 -4.87
CA PRO A 204 3.69 20.32 -4.37
C PRO A 204 2.71 20.75 -5.47
N GLY A 205 1.41 20.82 -5.14
CA GLY A 205 0.34 21.21 -6.06
C GLY A 205 -0.92 20.40 -5.83
N LEU A 206 -2.08 20.98 -6.08
CA LEU A 206 -3.39 20.37 -5.85
C LEU A 206 -4.03 19.79 -7.13
N GLU A 207 -3.50 20.14 -8.30
CA GLU A 207 -4.12 19.87 -9.61
C GLU A 207 -4.33 18.37 -9.82
N ARG A 208 -3.30 17.55 -9.52
CA ARG A 208 -3.37 16.08 -9.68
C ARG A 208 -4.34 15.44 -8.70
N THR A 209 -4.31 15.89 -7.44
CA THR A 209 -5.25 15.40 -6.42
C THR A 209 -6.68 15.79 -6.79
N THR A 210 -6.90 17.02 -7.28
CA THR A 210 -8.20 17.50 -7.76
C THR A 210 -8.71 16.61 -8.91
N GLU A 211 -7.91 16.43 -9.96
CA GLU A 211 -8.29 15.59 -11.11
C GLU A 211 -8.64 14.16 -10.69
N LEU A 212 -7.83 13.57 -9.80
CA LEU A 212 -8.07 12.20 -9.32
C LEU A 212 -9.40 12.10 -8.57
N LEU A 213 -9.64 13.00 -7.61
CA LEU A 213 -10.85 12.99 -6.80
C LEU A 213 -12.11 13.34 -7.61
N GLU A 214 -12.02 14.24 -8.58
CA GLU A 214 -13.12 14.52 -9.52
C GLU A 214 -13.51 13.27 -10.32
N LYS A 215 -12.51 12.54 -10.85
CA LYS A 215 -12.76 11.26 -11.53
C LYS A 215 -13.40 10.21 -10.62
N MET A 216 -13.12 10.27 -9.32
CA MET A 216 -13.71 9.39 -8.29
C MET A 216 -15.07 9.87 -7.78
N GLY A 217 -15.55 11.06 -8.20
CA GLY A 217 -16.83 11.64 -7.79
C GLY A 217 -16.77 12.39 -6.46
N ASN A 218 -15.63 12.97 -6.13
CA ASN A 218 -15.37 13.83 -4.96
C ASN A 218 -15.83 13.22 -3.63
N PRO A 219 -15.27 12.07 -3.21
CA PRO A 219 -15.67 11.42 -1.96
C PRO A 219 -15.52 12.32 -0.73
N GLN A 220 -14.55 13.24 -0.73
CA GLN A 220 -14.29 14.20 0.35
C GLN A 220 -15.46 15.16 0.60
N ASP A 221 -16.29 15.48 -0.40
CA ASP A 221 -17.41 16.41 -0.23
C ASP A 221 -18.53 15.83 0.66
N LYS A 222 -18.44 14.55 1.06
CA LYS A 222 -19.38 13.85 1.95
C LYS A 222 -18.95 13.83 3.41
N LEU A 223 -17.79 14.38 3.73
CA LEU A 223 -17.14 14.27 5.02
C LEU A 223 -16.97 15.62 5.70
N LYS A 224 -16.91 15.64 7.03
CA LYS A 224 -16.53 16.78 7.84
C LYS A 224 -15.08 16.59 8.30
N PHE A 225 -14.30 17.67 8.33
CA PHE A 225 -12.88 17.58 8.63
C PHE A 225 -12.45 18.49 9.76
N ILE A 226 -11.53 17.98 10.59
CA ILE A 226 -10.62 18.77 11.41
C ILE A 226 -9.27 18.70 10.70
N HIS A 227 -8.79 19.80 10.14
CA HIS A 227 -7.60 19.82 9.32
C HIS A 227 -6.40 20.33 10.12
N VAL A 228 -5.32 19.55 10.18
CA VAL A 228 -4.21 19.80 11.11
C VAL A 228 -2.90 19.96 10.35
N ALA A 229 -2.31 21.16 10.41
CA ALA A 229 -0.96 21.45 9.94
C ALA A 229 -0.03 21.81 11.11
N GLY A 230 1.26 21.87 10.87
CA GLY A 230 2.27 22.23 11.88
C GLY A 230 3.61 21.61 11.56
N THR A 231 4.64 21.93 12.34
CA THR A 231 5.94 21.26 12.26
C THR A 231 5.93 20.04 13.17
N ASN A 232 5.80 20.23 14.46
CA ASN A 232 5.74 19.18 15.48
C ASN A 232 4.36 19.13 16.15
N GLY A 233 4.02 18.02 16.81
CA GLY A 233 2.79 17.84 17.58
C GLY A 233 1.55 17.44 16.78
N LYS A 234 1.56 17.47 15.44
CA LYS A 234 0.40 17.13 14.58
C LYS A 234 -0.22 15.79 14.92
N GLY A 235 0.56 14.72 14.83
CA GLY A 235 0.07 13.36 15.04
C GLY A 235 -0.45 13.13 16.45
N SER A 236 0.22 13.66 17.51
CA SER A 236 -0.26 13.59 18.89
C SER A 236 -1.59 14.33 19.05
N PHE A 237 -1.70 15.53 18.52
CA PHE A 237 -2.95 16.29 18.50
C PHE A 237 -4.07 15.53 17.78
N CYS A 238 -3.78 14.98 16.59
CA CYS A 238 -4.75 14.20 15.80
C CYS A 238 -5.24 12.96 16.55
N SER A 239 -4.31 12.19 17.14
CA SER A 239 -4.66 10.98 17.91
C SER A 239 -5.50 11.28 19.13
N MET A 240 -5.10 12.27 19.96
CA MET A 240 -5.87 12.70 21.12
C MET A 240 -7.27 13.19 20.73
N THR A 241 -7.37 14.06 19.71
CA THR A 241 -8.64 14.61 19.22
C THR A 241 -9.56 13.50 18.69
N ALA A 242 -9.01 12.57 17.89
CA ALA A 242 -9.79 11.46 17.36
C ALA A 242 -10.30 10.53 18.46
N ASN A 243 -9.48 10.28 19.50
CA ASN A 243 -9.88 9.44 20.61
C ASN A 243 -10.96 10.09 21.50
N VAL A 244 -10.89 11.39 21.74
CA VAL A 244 -11.95 12.15 22.45
C VAL A 244 -13.26 12.10 21.67
N LEU A 245 -13.23 12.34 20.36
CA LEU A 245 -14.43 12.29 19.50
C LEU A 245 -15.02 10.86 19.42
N LYS A 246 -14.18 9.83 19.41
CA LYS A 246 -14.62 8.42 19.53
C LYS A 246 -15.39 8.17 20.82
N HIS A 247 -14.86 8.65 21.97
CA HIS A 247 -15.54 8.51 23.27
C HIS A 247 -16.83 9.35 23.35
N ALA A 248 -16.93 10.42 22.56
CA ALA A 248 -18.17 11.16 22.37
C ALA A 248 -19.20 10.46 21.47
N GLY A 249 -18.89 9.25 20.96
CA GLY A 249 -19.81 8.43 20.18
C GLY A 249 -19.78 8.65 18.67
N TYR A 250 -18.89 9.48 18.16
CA TYR A 250 -18.74 9.69 16.70
C TYR A 250 -17.98 8.55 16.03
N LYS A 251 -18.29 8.25 14.77
CA LYS A 251 -17.46 7.42 13.90
C LYS A 251 -16.36 8.29 13.31
N VAL A 252 -15.15 8.18 13.86
CA VAL A 252 -14.04 9.09 13.55
C VAL A 252 -13.05 8.43 12.62
N GLY A 253 -12.81 9.06 11.45
CA GLY A 253 -11.66 8.76 10.61
C GLY A 253 -10.44 9.51 11.11
N LEU A 254 -9.28 8.85 11.11
CA LEU A 254 -8.00 9.45 11.43
C LEU A 254 -7.02 9.19 10.29
N TYR A 255 -6.48 10.24 9.69
CA TYR A 255 -5.44 10.18 8.67
C TYR A 255 -4.16 10.80 9.19
N THR A 256 -3.07 10.04 9.21
CA THR A 256 -1.77 10.48 9.74
C THR A 256 -0.61 10.04 8.86
N SER A 257 0.52 10.73 8.96
CA SER A 257 1.73 10.42 8.21
C SER A 257 3.01 10.89 8.91
N PRO A 258 4.12 10.13 8.72
CA PRO A 258 4.20 8.81 8.12
C PRO A 258 3.63 7.70 9.03
N PHE A 259 3.56 6.46 8.55
CA PHE A 259 3.31 5.29 9.39
C PHE A 259 4.58 4.90 10.16
N VAL A 260 4.42 4.11 11.22
CA VAL A 260 5.52 3.71 12.11
C VAL A 260 5.80 2.21 12.01
N LEU A 261 4.80 1.36 12.17
CA LEU A 261 4.93 -0.10 12.14
C LEU A 261 4.36 -0.71 10.85
N ARG A 262 3.18 -0.23 10.44
CA ARG A 262 2.45 -0.77 9.30
C ARG A 262 1.86 0.34 8.45
N PHE A 263 1.85 0.15 7.14
CA PHE A 263 1.26 1.10 6.19
C PHE A 263 -0.19 1.49 6.54
N ASN A 264 -0.97 0.53 7.06
CA ASN A 264 -2.38 0.68 7.39
C ASN A 264 -2.64 1.73 8.48
N GLU A 265 -1.67 2.00 9.36
CA GLU A 265 -1.78 3.01 10.43
C GLU A 265 -2.10 4.42 9.92
N ARG A 266 -1.82 4.69 8.65
CA ARG A 266 -2.14 5.97 8.01
C ARG A 266 -3.63 6.27 7.98
N MET A 267 -4.47 5.24 8.08
CA MET A 267 -5.93 5.32 7.91
C MET A 267 -6.61 4.48 8.99
N LYS A 268 -7.11 5.14 10.02
CA LYS A 268 -7.82 4.48 11.12
C LYS A 268 -9.26 4.93 11.19
N ILE A 269 -10.14 4.05 11.66
CA ILE A 269 -11.51 4.40 12.06
C ILE A 269 -11.72 3.93 13.49
N ASN A 270 -12.05 4.85 14.39
CA ASN A 270 -12.22 4.60 15.82
C ASN A 270 -11.03 3.86 16.46
N GLY A 271 -9.81 4.17 16.01
CA GLY A 271 -8.56 3.59 16.50
C GLY A 271 -8.12 2.31 15.78
N GLU A 272 -8.98 1.67 14.98
CA GLU A 272 -8.66 0.48 14.21
C GLU A 272 -8.08 0.82 12.84
N ASP A 273 -6.96 0.20 12.50
CA ASP A 273 -6.33 0.34 11.18
C ASP A 273 -7.26 -0.13 10.06
N ILE A 274 -7.13 0.48 8.86
CA ILE A 274 -7.81 -0.03 7.66
C ILE A 274 -7.47 -1.52 7.46
N PRO A 275 -8.47 -2.41 7.31
CA PRO A 275 -8.22 -3.82 7.04
C PRO A 275 -7.47 -4.03 5.70
N ASP A 276 -6.54 -5.00 5.66
CA ASP A 276 -5.78 -5.34 4.45
C ASP A 276 -6.67 -5.56 3.22
N THR A 277 -7.83 -6.18 3.44
CA THR A 277 -8.82 -6.45 2.38
C THR A 277 -9.50 -5.19 1.87
N GLU A 278 -9.76 -4.20 2.74
CA GLU A 278 -10.37 -2.93 2.35
C GLU A 278 -9.36 -2.03 1.65
N LEU A 279 -8.11 -1.94 2.14
CA LEU A 279 -7.04 -1.23 1.44
C LEU A 279 -6.88 -1.77 0.02
N ALA A 280 -6.84 -3.09 -0.14
CA ALA A 280 -6.73 -3.73 -1.45
C ALA A 280 -7.92 -3.41 -2.37
N LYS A 281 -9.16 -3.48 -1.86
CA LYS A 281 -10.37 -3.17 -2.65
C LYS A 281 -10.43 -1.70 -3.07
N ILE A 282 -10.08 -0.79 -2.17
CA ILE A 282 -10.12 0.64 -2.47
C ILE A 282 -9.00 1.00 -3.45
N THR A 283 -7.80 0.45 -3.27
CA THR A 283 -6.70 0.62 -4.21
C THR A 283 -7.07 0.10 -5.60
N GLU A 284 -7.72 -1.08 -5.69
CA GLU A 284 -8.24 -1.63 -6.97
C GLU A 284 -9.27 -0.70 -7.62
N TYR A 285 -10.10 -0.03 -6.80
CA TYR A 285 -11.08 0.95 -7.29
C TYR A 285 -10.42 2.23 -7.79
N VAL A 286 -9.45 2.79 -7.06
CA VAL A 286 -8.76 4.06 -7.39
C VAL A 286 -7.83 3.90 -8.60
N LYS A 287 -7.17 2.76 -8.73
CA LYS A 287 -6.18 2.47 -9.76
C LYS A 287 -6.57 2.89 -11.17
N PRO A 288 -7.73 2.53 -11.75
CA PRO A 288 -8.10 2.90 -13.12
C PRO A 288 -8.26 4.40 -13.32
N PHE A 289 -8.66 5.16 -12.29
CA PHE A 289 -8.74 6.61 -12.36
C PHE A 289 -7.34 7.24 -12.41
N ALA A 290 -6.46 6.82 -11.51
CA ALA A 290 -5.06 7.28 -11.48
C ALA A 290 -4.30 6.95 -12.78
N GLU A 291 -4.49 5.74 -13.34
CA GLU A 291 -3.88 5.32 -14.60
C GLU A 291 -4.46 6.03 -15.84
N SER A 292 -5.65 6.63 -15.74
CA SER A 292 -6.27 7.40 -16.82
C SER A 292 -5.80 8.85 -16.89
N MET A 293 -5.05 9.32 -15.90
CA MET A 293 -4.54 10.69 -15.85
C MET A 293 -3.30 10.85 -16.73
N THR A 294 -3.16 12.02 -17.36
CA THR A 294 -1.96 12.35 -18.16
C THR A 294 -0.75 12.58 -17.26
N ASP A 295 -0.92 13.36 -16.16
CA ASP A 295 0.06 13.50 -15.08
C ASP A 295 -0.43 12.70 -13.87
N SER A 296 0.03 11.47 -13.76
CA SER A 296 -0.44 10.55 -12.71
C SER A 296 0.00 11.01 -11.32
N PRO A 297 -0.78 10.70 -10.26
CA PRO A 297 -0.52 11.18 -8.91
C PRO A 297 0.83 10.70 -8.36
N THR A 298 1.36 11.44 -7.39
CA THR A 298 2.45 10.99 -6.51
C THR A 298 1.94 9.94 -5.53
N GLU A 299 2.84 9.29 -4.82
CA GLU A 299 2.48 8.30 -3.80
C GLU A 299 1.57 8.89 -2.72
N PHE A 300 1.92 10.07 -2.19
CA PHE A 300 1.14 10.72 -1.13
C PHE A 300 -0.25 11.18 -1.61
N GLU A 301 -0.35 11.71 -2.82
CA GLU A 301 -1.64 12.06 -3.46
C GLU A 301 -2.54 10.83 -3.65
N LEU A 302 -1.95 9.72 -4.08
CA LEU A 302 -2.67 8.44 -4.23
C LEU A 302 -3.16 7.91 -2.89
N ILE A 303 -2.30 7.93 -1.85
CA ILE A 303 -2.66 7.52 -0.48
C ILE A 303 -3.77 8.40 0.07
N THR A 304 -3.70 9.71 -0.12
CA THR A 304 -4.72 10.67 0.31
C THR A 304 -6.08 10.36 -0.35
N ALA A 305 -6.10 10.10 -1.65
CA ALA A 305 -7.33 9.75 -2.36
C ALA A 305 -7.93 8.40 -1.87
N ILE A 306 -7.09 7.41 -1.59
CA ILE A 306 -7.51 6.12 -1.00
C ILE A 306 -8.13 6.34 0.38
N ALA A 307 -7.51 7.17 1.22
CA ALA A 307 -8.01 7.48 2.56
C ALA A 307 -9.37 8.17 2.54
N LEU A 308 -9.53 9.19 1.69
CA LEU A 308 -10.79 9.92 1.55
C LEU A 308 -11.92 9.02 1.04
N GLU A 309 -11.62 8.13 0.10
CA GLU A 309 -12.59 7.14 -0.38
C GLU A 309 -12.95 6.13 0.72
N TYR A 310 -11.98 5.68 1.53
CA TYR A 310 -12.21 4.77 2.66
C TYR A 310 -13.17 5.39 3.68
N PHE A 311 -12.87 6.59 4.14
CA PHE A 311 -13.69 7.28 5.13
C PHE A 311 -15.10 7.59 4.62
N ALA A 312 -15.23 7.94 3.33
CA ALA A 312 -16.53 8.20 2.72
C ALA A 312 -17.37 6.92 2.59
N ARG A 313 -16.78 5.79 2.21
CA ARG A 313 -17.47 4.48 2.16
C ARG A 313 -17.95 4.03 3.51
N GLU A 314 -17.10 4.22 4.51
CA GLU A 314 -17.38 3.87 5.90
C GLU A 314 -18.32 4.87 6.59
N LYS A 315 -18.66 5.98 5.91
CA LYS A 315 -19.56 7.03 6.42
C LYS A 315 -19.08 7.58 7.78
N CYS A 316 -17.80 7.96 7.84
CA CYS A 316 -17.28 8.63 9.02
C CYS A 316 -18.03 9.94 9.25
N ASP A 317 -18.37 10.23 10.50
CA ASP A 317 -19.05 11.47 10.91
C ASP A 317 -18.07 12.65 10.84
N ILE A 318 -16.82 12.43 11.26
CA ILE A 318 -15.74 13.40 11.31
C ILE A 318 -14.44 12.72 10.90
N VAL A 319 -13.59 13.41 10.18
CA VAL A 319 -12.23 12.97 9.85
C VAL A 319 -11.22 13.96 10.43
N VAL A 320 -10.32 13.49 11.28
CA VAL A 320 -9.14 14.22 11.73
C VAL A 320 -8.04 13.97 10.71
N LEU A 321 -7.66 15.02 9.97
CA LEU A 321 -6.84 14.94 8.76
C LEU A 321 -5.51 15.67 8.98
N GLU A 322 -4.41 14.93 9.11
CA GLU A 322 -3.06 15.48 9.25
C GLU A 322 -2.47 15.83 7.87
N CYS A 323 -1.94 17.06 7.72
CA CYS A 323 -1.12 17.42 6.55
C CYS A 323 0.20 16.64 6.54
N GLY A 324 0.62 16.19 5.37
CA GLY A 324 1.91 15.54 5.19
C GLY A 324 3.08 16.55 5.29
N MET A 325 3.01 17.63 4.55
CA MET A 325 4.05 18.67 4.51
C MET A 325 3.46 20.04 4.18
N GLY A 326 3.84 21.07 4.95
CA GLY A 326 3.37 22.42 4.72
C GLY A 326 1.90 22.58 5.07
N GLY A 327 1.07 22.85 4.10
CA GLY A 327 -0.38 23.05 4.21
C GLY A 327 -0.98 23.49 2.87
N ARG A 328 -0.61 24.65 2.36
CA ARG A 328 -1.21 25.28 1.17
C ARG A 328 -1.27 24.38 -0.06
N LEU A 329 -0.19 23.66 -0.34
CA LEU A 329 -0.05 22.78 -1.51
C LEU A 329 -0.03 21.28 -1.13
N ASP A 330 -0.36 20.96 0.12
CA ASP A 330 -0.49 19.58 0.57
C ASP A 330 -1.74 18.94 -0.03
N SER A 331 -1.66 17.68 -0.46
CA SER A 331 -2.79 16.99 -1.08
C SER A 331 -4.01 16.84 -0.16
N THR A 332 -3.84 16.92 1.16
CA THR A 332 -4.96 16.97 2.11
C THR A 332 -5.76 18.27 2.03
N ASN A 333 -5.16 19.34 1.51
CA ASN A 333 -5.80 20.67 1.41
C ASN A 333 -6.83 20.79 0.26
N ILE A 334 -7.15 19.68 -0.39
CA ILE A 334 -8.24 19.57 -1.37
C ILE A 334 -9.62 19.75 -0.74
N ILE A 335 -9.75 19.60 0.57
CA ILE A 335 -10.99 19.80 1.31
C ILE A 335 -11.37 21.29 1.32
N LYS A 336 -12.69 21.57 1.22
CA LYS A 336 -13.18 22.93 1.06
C LYS A 336 -13.61 23.58 2.38
N ASN A 337 -14.36 22.84 3.20
CA ASN A 337 -15.03 23.36 4.38
C ASN A 337 -14.72 22.51 5.61
N PRO A 338 -13.51 22.60 6.19
CA PRO A 338 -13.26 21.97 7.48
C PRO A 338 -14.08 22.65 8.58
N ILE A 339 -14.45 21.89 9.62
CA ILE A 339 -15.16 22.44 10.80
C ILE A 339 -14.19 23.12 11.78
N LEU A 340 -12.90 22.83 11.67
CA LEU A 340 -11.82 23.46 12.42
C LEU A 340 -10.50 23.27 11.66
N SER A 341 -9.73 24.33 11.49
CA SER A 341 -8.33 24.30 11.07
C SER A 341 -7.42 24.46 12.29
N VAL A 342 -6.39 23.61 12.40
CA VAL A 342 -5.46 23.66 13.53
C VAL A 342 -4.04 23.77 13.02
N ILE A 343 -3.29 24.72 13.55
CA ILE A 343 -1.86 24.88 13.26
C ILE A 343 -1.11 24.68 14.57
N THR A 344 -0.40 23.54 14.68
CA THR A 344 0.39 23.18 15.86
C THR A 344 1.69 24.01 15.90
N GLY A 345 2.79 23.50 16.44
CA GLY A 345 4.05 24.25 16.45
C GLY A 345 4.56 24.63 15.06
N ILE A 346 5.22 25.79 14.97
CA ILE A 346 5.94 26.23 13.77
C ILE A 346 7.41 26.40 14.11
N SER A 347 8.27 25.64 13.44
CA SER A 347 9.72 25.68 13.54
C SER A 347 10.37 25.34 12.20
N PHE A 348 11.69 25.45 12.12
CA PHE A 348 12.43 25.13 10.91
C PHE A 348 12.40 23.64 10.62
N ASP A 349 11.75 23.25 9.54
CA ASP A 349 11.79 21.93 8.94
C ASP A 349 11.40 22.04 7.46
N HIS A 350 11.85 21.12 6.63
CA HIS A 350 11.58 21.12 5.18
C HIS A 350 11.86 22.45 4.48
N THR A 351 12.92 23.15 4.89
CA THR A 351 13.24 24.51 4.44
C THR A 351 13.40 24.62 2.92
N ALA A 352 13.85 23.55 2.26
CA ALA A 352 13.94 23.49 0.79
C ALA A 352 12.58 23.65 0.08
N PHE A 353 11.45 23.41 0.76
CA PHE A 353 10.10 23.49 0.20
C PHE A 353 9.25 24.61 0.83
N LEU A 354 9.45 24.87 2.12
CA LEU A 354 8.56 25.75 2.90
C LEU A 354 9.12 27.15 3.12
N GLY A 355 10.39 27.39 2.78
CA GLY A 355 11.09 28.65 3.00
C GLY A 355 12.08 28.61 4.15
N ASN A 356 12.88 29.68 4.28
CA ASN A 356 14.01 29.78 5.20
C ASN A 356 13.73 30.69 6.39
N THR A 357 12.49 31.16 6.55
CA THR A 357 12.07 32.03 7.65
C THR A 357 10.78 31.51 8.29
N ILE A 358 10.57 31.81 9.57
CA ILE A 358 9.34 31.43 10.29
C ILE A 358 8.08 31.98 9.60
N PRO A 359 8.04 33.25 9.15
CA PRO A 359 6.89 33.77 8.42
C PRO A 359 6.59 33.06 7.09
N GLU A 360 7.61 32.59 6.35
CA GLU A 360 7.40 31.81 5.12
C GLU A 360 6.78 30.46 5.43
N ILE A 361 7.33 29.73 6.41
CA ILE A 361 6.81 28.44 6.87
C ILE A 361 5.38 28.60 7.41
N ALA A 362 5.13 29.66 8.19
CA ALA A 362 3.80 29.97 8.71
C ALA A 362 2.79 30.22 7.58
N ARG A 363 3.18 30.94 6.52
CA ARG A 363 2.31 31.23 5.36
C ARG A 363 1.92 29.95 4.61
N GLU A 364 2.87 28.99 4.42
CA GLU A 364 2.56 27.71 3.81
C GLU A 364 1.58 26.88 4.65
N LYS A 365 1.75 26.90 5.99
CA LYS A 365 0.82 26.20 6.90
C LYS A 365 -0.53 26.90 7.00
N ALA A 366 -0.57 28.22 7.00
CA ALA A 366 -1.80 29.01 7.00
C ALA A 366 -2.70 28.74 5.79
N GLY A 367 -2.17 28.16 4.72
CA GLY A 367 -2.94 27.78 3.53
C GLY A 367 -4.06 26.76 3.79
N ILE A 368 -4.13 26.12 4.96
CA ILE A 368 -5.24 25.25 5.35
C ILE A 368 -6.46 26.01 5.89
N ILE A 369 -6.31 27.29 6.21
CA ILE A 369 -7.40 28.14 6.70
C ILE A 369 -8.36 28.40 5.54
N LYS A 370 -9.65 28.17 5.76
CA LYS A 370 -10.72 28.35 4.76
C LYS A 370 -11.71 29.40 5.23
N GLU A 371 -12.46 29.95 4.29
CA GLU A 371 -13.46 30.96 4.58
C GLU A 371 -14.45 30.49 5.65
N ASN A 372 -14.72 31.37 6.64
CA ASN A 372 -15.66 31.13 7.75
C ASN A 372 -15.38 29.85 8.58
N CYS A 373 -14.14 29.36 8.57
CA CYS A 373 -13.73 28.18 9.33
C CYS A 373 -12.86 28.62 10.52
N PRO A 374 -13.23 28.30 11.78
CA PRO A 374 -12.40 28.66 12.93
C PRO A 374 -11.00 28.06 12.82
N VAL A 375 -10.00 28.83 13.24
CA VAL A 375 -8.60 28.41 13.27
C VAL A 375 -8.03 28.49 14.68
N LEU A 376 -7.38 27.39 15.10
CA LEU A 376 -6.64 27.31 16.36
C LEU A 376 -5.13 27.32 16.06
N PHE A 377 -4.41 28.27 16.62
CA PHE A 377 -2.96 28.32 16.62
C PHE A 377 -2.39 27.91 17.98
N CYS A 378 -1.47 26.93 17.97
CA CYS A 378 -1.03 26.24 19.18
C CYS A 378 0.42 26.58 19.62
N SER A 379 1.02 27.62 19.08
CA SER A 379 2.42 28.00 19.37
C SER A 379 2.49 29.41 19.96
N ASP A 380 3.53 29.64 20.76
CA ASP A 380 3.80 30.96 21.37
C ASP A 380 4.71 31.84 20.48
N ASN A 381 4.98 31.41 19.23
CA ASN A 381 5.82 32.16 18.30
C ASN A 381 5.05 33.37 17.72
N ALA A 382 5.42 34.56 18.15
CA ALA A 382 4.73 35.82 17.79
C ALA A 382 4.79 36.15 16.28
N GLU A 383 5.91 35.81 15.58
CA GLU A 383 6.03 36.06 14.14
C GLU A 383 5.07 35.13 13.36
N ALA A 384 4.98 33.87 13.77
CA ALA A 384 4.04 32.94 13.19
C ALA A 384 2.59 33.33 13.48
N ALA A 385 2.28 33.73 14.74
CA ALA A 385 0.96 34.20 15.16
C ALA A 385 0.45 35.34 14.29
N ALA A 386 1.31 36.31 14.00
CA ALA A 386 0.95 37.44 13.15
C ALA A 386 0.51 37.03 11.73
N VAL A 387 1.26 36.05 11.13
CA VAL A 387 0.93 35.53 9.78
C VAL A 387 -0.36 34.72 9.80
N ILE A 388 -0.57 33.87 10.80
CA ILE A 388 -1.76 33.04 10.92
C ILE A 388 -3.00 33.91 11.15
N LYS A 389 -2.89 34.92 12.04
CA LYS A 389 -3.96 35.85 12.32
C LYS A 389 -4.34 36.67 11.09
N GLN A 390 -3.33 37.20 10.38
CA GLN A 390 -3.59 37.92 9.12
C GLN A 390 -4.37 37.03 8.14
N LYS A 391 -3.97 35.73 8.00
CA LYS A 391 -4.67 34.82 7.11
C LYS A 391 -6.08 34.49 7.59
N ALA A 392 -6.32 34.38 8.89
CA ALA A 392 -7.65 34.22 9.45
C ALA A 392 -8.55 35.41 9.13
N ASP A 393 -8.04 36.66 9.31
CA ASP A 393 -8.75 37.88 8.96
C ASP A 393 -9.10 37.92 7.46
N GLU A 394 -8.17 37.53 6.57
CA GLU A 394 -8.41 37.43 5.12
C GLU A 394 -9.51 36.44 4.74
N CYS A 395 -9.72 35.40 5.57
CA CYS A 395 -10.71 34.36 5.36
C CYS A 395 -12.00 34.54 6.18
N ASP A 396 -12.17 35.67 6.84
CA ASP A 396 -13.30 35.97 7.76
C ASP A 396 -13.51 34.81 8.77
N SER A 397 -12.41 34.36 9.36
CA SER A 397 -12.33 33.19 10.23
C SER A 397 -12.02 33.58 11.66
N ASP A 398 -12.74 33.00 12.63
CA ASP A 398 -12.45 33.20 14.05
C ASP A 398 -11.08 32.62 14.39
N TYR A 399 -10.22 33.47 14.98
CA TYR A 399 -8.86 33.12 15.37
C TYR A 399 -8.75 32.87 16.87
N PHE A 400 -8.20 31.72 17.25
CA PHE A 400 -7.97 31.28 18.61
C PHE A 400 -6.49 30.97 18.85
N GLU A 401 -5.99 31.39 20.02
CA GLU A 401 -4.65 31.02 20.53
C GLU A 401 -4.78 30.24 21.83
N VAL A 402 -3.80 29.39 22.12
CA VAL A 402 -3.74 28.63 23.37
C VAL A 402 -3.08 29.47 24.45
N ASP A 403 -3.84 29.88 25.46
CA ASP A 403 -3.32 30.55 26.65
C ASP A 403 -2.92 29.51 27.70
N ARG A 404 -1.62 29.31 27.88
CA ARG A 404 -1.07 28.33 28.83
C ARG A 404 -0.90 28.83 30.26
N ARG A 405 -1.31 30.06 30.59
CA ARG A 405 -1.16 30.63 31.95
C ARG A 405 -1.91 29.84 33.01
N SER A 406 -2.97 29.12 32.63
CA SER A 406 -3.77 28.28 33.53
C SER A 406 -3.29 26.84 33.64
N PHE A 407 -2.19 26.47 32.96
CA PHE A 407 -1.62 25.14 33.00
C PHE A 407 -0.85 24.92 34.30
N ILE A 408 -1.15 23.81 35.00
CA ILE A 408 -0.46 23.38 36.22
C ILE A 408 -0.19 21.88 36.13
N LEU A 409 1.08 21.50 35.95
CA LEU A 409 1.50 20.10 36.02
C LEU A 409 1.49 19.64 37.49
N LYS A 410 0.64 18.68 37.81
CA LYS A 410 0.51 18.12 39.18
C LYS A 410 1.44 16.96 39.43
N ASN A 411 1.52 16.07 38.47
CA ASN A 411 2.36 14.86 38.53
C ASN A 411 2.77 14.42 37.15
N THR A 412 3.98 13.87 37.04
CA THR A 412 4.46 13.20 35.82
C THR A 412 5.44 12.09 36.20
N ASN A 413 5.27 10.94 35.57
CA ASN A 413 6.12 9.77 35.73
C ASN A 413 6.04 8.89 34.49
N LEU A 414 6.70 7.72 34.48
CA LEU A 414 6.71 6.79 33.35
C LEU A 414 5.37 6.07 33.08
N ASP A 415 4.31 6.41 33.81
CA ASP A 415 2.93 5.93 33.58
C ASP A 415 2.04 7.02 32.99
N GLY A 416 2.55 8.24 32.87
CA GLY A 416 1.84 9.37 32.28
C GLY A 416 1.92 10.65 33.11
N SER A 417 1.04 11.60 32.76
CA SER A 417 0.98 12.92 33.41
C SER A 417 -0.43 13.24 33.91
N ILE A 418 -0.50 14.01 35.00
CA ILE A 418 -1.74 14.58 35.55
C ILE A 418 -1.56 16.09 35.64
N PHE A 419 -2.48 16.86 35.08
CA PHE A 419 -2.40 18.31 35.05
C PHE A 419 -3.79 18.98 35.17
N ASP A 420 -3.80 20.24 35.53
CA ASP A 420 -4.96 21.13 35.41
C ASP A 420 -4.78 22.10 34.26
N PHE A 421 -5.86 22.43 33.55
CA PHE A 421 -5.87 23.45 32.53
C PHE A 421 -7.25 24.13 32.43
N GLY A 422 -7.32 25.43 32.73
CA GLY A 422 -8.57 26.18 32.79
C GLY A 422 -9.59 25.54 33.73
N GLU A 423 -10.76 25.20 33.20
CA GLU A 423 -11.83 24.53 33.94
C GLU A 423 -11.56 23.04 34.16
N TYR A 424 -10.71 22.41 33.34
CA TYR A 424 -10.41 20.99 33.41
C TYR A 424 -9.41 20.69 34.55
N LYS A 425 -9.79 19.83 35.47
CA LYS A 425 -8.98 19.46 36.63
C LYS A 425 -8.63 17.98 36.59
N ASP A 426 -7.42 17.65 37.06
CA ASP A 426 -6.94 16.28 37.15
C ASP A 426 -6.98 15.52 35.78
N VAL A 427 -6.71 16.22 34.70
CA VAL A 427 -6.65 15.61 33.37
C VAL A 427 -5.48 14.64 33.32
N LYS A 428 -5.76 13.40 32.91
CA LYS A 428 -4.77 12.31 32.82
C LYS A 428 -4.46 12.01 31.36
N ILE A 429 -3.17 11.85 31.05
CA ILE A 429 -2.71 11.35 29.75
C ILE A 429 -1.63 10.28 29.97
N PRO A 430 -1.70 9.14 29.28
CA PRO A 430 -0.68 8.08 29.36
C PRO A 430 0.54 8.38 28.48
N LEU A 431 0.43 9.31 27.52
CA LEU A 431 1.52 9.65 26.61
C LEU A 431 2.64 10.37 27.36
N LEU A 432 3.87 9.85 27.21
CA LEU A 432 5.06 10.41 27.83
C LEU A 432 5.69 11.52 26.95
N GLY A 433 6.55 12.31 27.57
CA GLY A 433 7.22 13.46 26.97
C GLY A 433 6.75 14.78 27.59
N SER A 434 7.70 15.69 27.86
CA SER A 434 7.44 17.02 28.44
C SER A 434 6.41 17.84 27.65
N TYR A 435 6.30 17.59 26.36
CA TYR A 435 5.43 18.29 25.40
C TYR A 435 4.00 17.73 25.32
N GLN A 436 3.73 16.51 25.79
CA GLN A 436 2.41 15.88 25.62
C GLN A 436 1.31 16.53 26.46
N PRO A 437 1.53 16.98 27.72
CA PRO A 437 0.54 17.77 28.44
C PRO A 437 0.16 19.05 27.70
N HIS A 438 1.11 19.72 27.03
CA HIS A 438 0.84 20.89 26.22
C HIS A 438 0.05 20.56 24.94
N ASN A 439 0.31 19.43 24.30
CA ASN A 439 -0.51 18.94 23.20
C ASN A 439 -1.95 18.66 23.64
N ALA A 440 -2.13 18.09 24.84
CA ALA A 440 -3.46 17.86 25.41
C ALA A 440 -4.19 19.18 25.72
N CYS A 441 -3.50 20.22 26.19
CA CYS A 441 -4.09 21.57 26.33
C CYS A 441 -4.61 22.10 24.98
N ASN A 442 -3.85 21.92 23.91
CA ASN A 442 -4.27 22.29 22.55
C ASN A 442 -5.56 21.58 22.14
N VAL A 443 -5.65 20.27 22.49
CA VAL A 443 -6.87 19.46 22.24
C VAL A 443 -8.05 19.98 23.06
N LEU A 444 -7.88 20.31 24.33
CA LEU A 444 -8.94 20.82 25.17
C LEU A 444 -9.54 22.14 24.61
N ILE A 445 -8.70 23.05 24.09
CA ILE A 445 -9.17 24.25 23.41
C ILE A 445 -9.88 23.90 22.10
N ALA A 446 -9.31 23.00 21.28
CA ALA A 446 -9.96 22.55 20.05
C ALA A 446 -11.36 21.95 20.33
N ILE A 447 -11.49 21.12 21.36
CA ILE A 447 -12.78 20.54 21.76
C ILE A 447 -13.76 21.64 22.22
N SER A 448 -13.30 22.67 22.94
CA SER A 448 -14.14 23.80 23.32
C SER A 448 -14.67 24.53 22.07
N ILE A 449 -13.82 24.78 21.07
CA ILE A 449 -14.24 25.38 19.80
C ILE A 449 -15.26 24.47 19.09
N LEU A 450 -15.00 23.17 19.01
CA LEU A 450 -15.89 22.20 18.36
C LEU A 450 -17.26 22.10 19.04
N LYS A 451 -17.33 22.20 20.37
CA LYS A 451 -18.60 22.28 21.10
C LYS A 451 -19.39 23.52 20.68
N ASN A 452 -18.73 24.67 20.49
CA ASN A 452 -19.37 25.88 20.02
C ASN A 452 -19.86 25.80 18.55
N THR A 453 -19.27 24.91 17.74
CA THR A 453 -19.78 24.63 16.38
C THR A 453 -20.93 23.62 16.37
N GLY A 454 -21.40 23.16 17.54
CA GLY A 454 -22.58 22.31 17.69
C GLY A 454 -22.28 20.80 17.82
N LEU A 455 -21.03 20.39 18.05
CA LEU A 455 -20.74 19.00 18.37
C LEU A 455 -21.09 18.73 19.86
N ASP A 456 -21.78 17.61 20.09
CA ASP A 456 -22.07 17.13 21.43
C ASP A 456 -20.89 16.30 21.97
N ILE A 457 -20.12 16.88 22.89
CA ILE A 457 -18.93 16.24 23.49
C ILE A 457 -19.03 16.43 25.01
N SER A 458 -19.32 15.35 25.72
CA SER A 458 -19.43 15.38 27.18
C SER A 458 -18.06 15.54 27.84
N ASN A 459 -18.04 16.04 29.08
CA ASN A 459 -16.78 16.09 29.84
C ASN A 459 -16.23 14.67 30.09
N GLU A 460 -17.08 13.67 30.32
CA GLU A 460 -16.67 12.27 30.49
C GLU A 460 -15.90 11.79 29.22
N ALA A 461 -16.43 12.05 28.03
CA ALA A 461 -15.75 11.71 26.78
C ALA A 461 -14.37 12.39 26.61
N ILE A 462 -14.23 13.62 27.13
CA ILE A 462 -12.96 14.35 27.11
C ILE A 462 -11.94 13.65 28.03
N TYR A 463 -12.31 13.37 29.28
CA TYR A 463 -11.40 12.75 30.25
C TYR A 463 -11.03 11.32 29.83
N ASP A 464 -12.00 10.51 29.44
CA ASP A 464 -11.76 9.12 29.03
C ASP A 464 -10.97 9.05 27.72
N GLY A 465 -11.29 9.93 26.78
CA GLY A 465 -10.56 10.02 25.51
C GLY A 465 -9.10 10.41 25.68
N LEU A 466 -8.78 11.33 26.60
CA LEU A 466 -7.39 11.70 26.89
C LEU A 466 -6.69 10.63 27.74
N ALA A 467 -7.38 9.99 28.69
CA ALA A 467 -6.79 8.98 29.57
C ALA A 467 -6.48 7.64 28.88
N THR A 468 -7.08 7.37 27.73
CA THR A 468 -6.93 6.09 27.02
C THR A 468 -6.28 6.22 25.64
N VAL A 469 -5.71 7.39 25.33
CA VAL A 469 -5.07 7.62 24.02
C VAL A 469 -3.78 6.81 23.89
N GLU A 470 -3.59 6.22 22.73
CA GLU A 470 -2.36 5.52 22.33
C GLU A 470 -1.75 6.21 21.11
N TRP A 471 -0.42 6.44 21.17
CA TRP A 471 0.29 7.03 20.05
C TRP A 471 1.76 6.61 20.06
N HIS A 472 2.17 5.83 19.05
CA HIS A 472 3.50 5.24 18.99
C HIS A 472 4.60 6.23 18.59
N ALA A 473 5.84 5.88 18.95
CA ALA A 473 7.07 6.60 18.61
C ALA A 473 7.08 8.07 19.06
N ARG A 474 6.46 8.38 20.20
CA ARG A 474 6.51 9.70 20.85
C ARG A 474 6.84 9.54 22.32
N PHE A 475 8.12 9.49 22.61
CA PHE A 475 8.71 9.24 23.95
C PHE A 475 8.08 8.00 24.63
N GLU A 476 7.88 6.96 23.85
CA GLU A 476 7.14 5.76 24.24
C GLU A 476 8.02 4.77 24.99
N LYS A 477 7.57 4.34 26.17
CA LYS A 477 8.23 3.29 26.95
C LYS A 477 7.96 1.91 26.34
N LEU A 478 8.99 1.25 25.83
CA LEU A 478 8.90 -0.06 25.19
C LEU A 478 9.31 -1.23 26.08
N CYS A 479 10.08 -0.96 27.13
CA CYS A 479 10.58 -1.96 28.06
C CYS A 479 10.81 -1.34 29.44
N ASP A 480 10.61 -2.13 30.51
CA ASP A 480 10.82 -1.69 31.88
C ASP A 480 12.22 -2.05 32.42
N ASN A 481 12.81 -3.16 32.02
CA ASN A 481 14.11 -3.65 32.53
C ASN A 481 15.03 -4.16 31.40
N PRO A 482 16.04 -3.40 31.00
CA PRO A 482 16.24 -2.00 31.36
C PRO A 482 15.15 -1.11 30.78
N THR A 483 14.94 0.08 31.35
CA THR A 483 13.99 1.03 30.79
C THR A 483 14.44 1.44 29.38
N ILE A 484 13.62 1.19 28.38
CA ILE A 484 13.88 1.57 26.98
C ILE A 484 12.72 2.44 26.50
N ILE A 485 13.08 3.65 26.05
CA ILE A 485 12.14 4.63 25.49
C ILE A 485 12.51 4.89 24.05
N SER A 486 11.51 5.02 23.18
CA SER A 486 11.72 5.38 21.77
C SER A 486 10.95 6.64 21.40
N ASP A 487 11.63 7.57 20.72
CA ASP A 487 11.05 8.81 20.22
C ASP A 487 11.45 9.05 18.75
N GLY A 488 10.50 9.53 17.96
CA GLY A 488 10.70 9.84 16.54
C GLY A 488 11.24 11.24 16.25
N GLY A 489 11.70 11.97 17.25
CA GLY A 489 12.32 13.30 17.09
C GLY A 489 13.51 13.24 16.12
N HIS A 490 13.49 14.13 15.11
CA HIS A 490 14.46 14.11 14.00
C HIS A 490 14.76 15.51 13.46
N ASN A 491 14.38 16.54 14.18
CA ASN A 491 14.71 17.94 13.93
C ASN A 491 15.13 18.61 15.24
N PRO A 492 15.76 19.81 15.21
CA PRO A 492 16.26 20.49 16.41
C PRO A 492 15.22 20.58 17.52
N GLU A 493 14.04 21.10 17.26
CA GLU A 493 12.96 21.24 18.27
C GLU A 493 12.51 19.88 18.85
N GLY A 494 12.42 18.84 18.01
CA GLY A 494 12.08 17.47 18.46
C GLY A 494 13.15 16.88 19.38
N ILE A 495 14.43 17.14 19.10
CA ILE A 495 15.54 16.71 19.96
C ILE A 495 15.55 17.49 21.27
N ASP A 496 15.35 18.80 21.25
CA ASP A 496 15.25 19.62 22.45
C ASP A 496 14.15 19.09 23.36
N ALA A 497 12.96 18.84 22.82
CA ALA A 497 11.83 18.28 23.57
C ALA A 497 12.10 16.86 24.13
N ALA A 498 12.84 16.02 23.39
CA ALA A 498 13.24 14.70 23.87
C ALA A 498 14.28 14.81 25.00
N VAL A 499 15.28 15.69 24.87
CA VAL A 499 16.30 15.93 25.92
C VAL A 499 15.66 16.53 27.19
N GLU A 500 14.71 17.46 27.06
CA GLU A 500 13.94 17.98 28.17
C GLU A 500 13.10 16.87 28.84
N SER A 501 12.53 15.97 28.06
CA SER A 501 11.82 14.81 28.57
C SER A 501 12.76 13.87 29.34
N VAL A 502 13.96 13.62 28.85
CA VAL A 502 14.98 12.85 29.57
C VAL A 502 15.30 13.49 30.92
N LYS A 503 15.53 14.82 30.96
CA LYS A 503 15.79 15.56 32.21
C LYS A 503 14.60 15.48 33.17
N LEU A 504 13.39 15.49 32.66
CA LEU A 504 12.16 15.42 33.47
C LEU A 504 11.94 14.05 34.10
N TYR A 505 12.09 12.97 33.33
CA TYR A 505 11.83 11.59 33.82
C TYR A 505 13.03 10.94 34.48
N PHE A 506 14.25 11.40 34.21
CA PHE A 506 15.49 10.86 34.75
C PHE A 506 16.38 11.98 35.30
N PRO A 507 15.91 12.73 36.32
CA PRO A 507 16.67 13.84 36.88
C PRO A 507 18.05 13.35 37.38
N GLU A 508 19.09 14.12 37.05
CA GLU A 508 20.49 13.85 37.44
C GLU A 508 21.10 12.54 36.86
N LYS A 509 20.35 11.77 36.07
CA LYS A 509 20.87 10.56 35.42
C LYS A 509 21.31 10.86 33.99
N LYS A 510 22.42 10.26 33.59
CA LYS A 510 22.80 10.13 32.20
C LYS A 510 22.06 8.95 31.57
N VAL A 511 21.89 8.97 30.24
CA VAL A 511 21.19 7.91 29.47
C VAL A 511 22.10 7.35 28.39
N ILE A 512 21.81 6.15 27.93
CA ILE A 512 22.45 5.53 26.78
C ILE A 512 21.59 5.86 25.56
N PHE A 513 22.21 6.41 24.51
CA PHE A 513 21.50 6.60 23.25
C PHE A 513 21.70 5.43 22.29
N VAL A 514 20.63 5.00 21.65
CA VAL A 514 20.65 4.24 20.37
C VAL A 514 20.13 5.19 19.31
N THR A 515 20.97 5.62 18.38
CA THR A 515 20.65 6.78 17.56
C THR A 515 21.14 6.66 16.12
N GLY A 516 20.38 7.28 15.19
CA GLY A 516 20.72 7.40 13.79
C GLY A 516 19.90 8.50 13.15
N VAL A 517 20.50 9.24 12.23
CA VAL A 517 19.92 10.48 11.68
C VAL A 517 20.02 10.51 10.16
N MET A 518 19.24 11.40 9.54
CA MET A 518 19.39 11.72 8.12
C MET A 518 20.50 12.75 7.90
N ALA A 519 21.29 12.61 6.84
CA ALA A 519 22.40 13.50 6.53
C ALA A 519 21.97 14.94 6.15
N ASP A 520 20.71 15.10 5.73
CA ASP A 520 20.11 16.39 5.38
C ASP A 520 19.53 17.16 6.58
N LYS A 521 19.66 16.62 7.80
CA LYS A 521 19.25 17.27 9.04
C LYS A 521 20.44 17.94 9.74
N ASP A 522 20.17 18.82 10.69
CA ASP A 522 21.22 19.44 11.53
C ASP A 522 21.70 18.45 12.61
N TYR A 523 22.33 17.38 12.16
CA TYR A 523 22.79 16.29 13.02
C TYR A 523 23.85 16.72 14.04
N LYS A 524 24.60 17.79 13.75
CA LYS A 524 25.60 18.32 14.69
C LYS A 524 24.91 18.97 15.89
N TYR A 525 23.91 19.82 15.65
CA TYR A 525 23.08 20.38 16.72
C TYR A 525 22.40 19.27 17.53
N MET A 526 21.86 18.25 16.84
CA MET A 526 21.17 17.13 17.49
C MET A 526 22.13 16.37 18.43
N ALA A 527 23.35 16.07 17.99
CA ALA A 527 24.35 15.41 18.81
C ALA A 527 24.81 16.27 19.99
N ASP A 528 25.02 17.59 19.79
CA ASP A 528 25.35 18.54 20.85
C ASP A 528 24.31 18.49 21.97
N LYS A 529 23.02 18.62 21.61
CA LYS A 529 21.93 18.56 22.58
C LYS A 529 21.80 17.22 23.29
N MET A 530 21.92 16.13 22.57
CA MET A 530 21.89 14.78 23.17
C MET A 530 23.07 14.58 24.12
N SER A 531 24.24 15.17 23.84
CA SER A 531 25.44 15.09 24.69
C SER A 531 25.25 15.67 26.08
N GLU A 532 24.32 16.61 26.26
CA GLU A 532 23.99 17.18 27.58
C GLU A 532 23.55 16.10 28.60
N VAL A 533 22.91 15.01 28.13
CA VAL A 533 22.36 13.95 28.96
C VAL A 533 22.93 12.56 28.65
N ALA A 534 23.80 12.41 27.66
CA ALA A 534 24.38 11.15 27.24
C ALA A 534 25.43 10.63 28.22
N SER A 535 25.44 9.31 28.48
CA SER A 535 26.57 8.56 29.03
C SER A 535 27.43 7.95 27.92
N CYS A 536 26.79 7.40 26.91
CA CYS A 536 27.40 6.90 25.67
C CYS A 536 26.34 6.82 24.57
N ALA A 537 26.78 6.61 23.32
CA ALA A 537 25.90 6.46 22.17
C ALA A 537 26.26 5.21 21.33
N PHE A 538 25.26 4.47 20.91
CA PHE A 538 25.35 3.42 19.89
C PHE A 538 24.72 3.96 18.61
N CYS A 539 25.56 4.26 17.62
CA CYS A 539 25.16 4.91 16.39
C CYS A 539 24.83 3.89 15.31
N VAL A 540 23.73 4.08 14.59
CA VAL A 540 23.29 3.21 13.49
C VAL A 540 23.03 4.01 12.22
N THR A 541 23.06 3.34 11.08
CA THR A 541 22.63 3.91 9.80
C THR A 541 21.17 3.51 9.56
N PRO A 542 20.17 4.41 9.68
CA PRO A 542 18.78 4.09 9.39
C PRO A 542 18.57 3.55 7.97
N ASP A 543 17.61 2.65 7.76
CA ASP A 543 17.29 2.11 6.42
C ASP A 543 16.62 3.17 5.53
N ASN A 544 17.43 4.11 5.07
CA ASN A 544 17.01 5.19 4.18
C ASN A 544 18.22 5.68 3.35
N PRO A 545 18.06 5.92 2.03
CA PRO A 545 19.15 6.41 1.17
C PRO A 545 19.77 7.74 1.60
N ARG A 546 19.07 8.53 2.42
CA ARG A 546 19.55 9.83 2.94
C ARG A 546 20.19 9.73 4.33
N ALA A 547 20.33 8.51 4.86
CA ALA A 547 20.88 8.34 6.21
C ALA A 547 22.36 8.78 6.29
N LEU A 548 22.74 9.37 7.42
CA LEU A 548 24.14 9.56 7.78
C LEU A 548 24.71 8.21 8.22
N SER A 549 25.98 7.94 7.88
CA SER A 549 26.61 6.69 8.30
C SER A 549 26.78 6.62 9.82
N ALA A 550 26.68 5.41 10.37
CA ALA A 550 26.89 5.18 11.82
C ALA A 550 28.24 5.68 12.30
N SER A 551 29.28 5.48 11.48
CA SER A 551 30.66 5.92 11.75
C SER A 551 30.76 7.44 11.83
N ASP A 552 30.24 8.16 10.80
CA ASP A 552 30.31 9.62 10.79
C ASP A 552 29.53 10.24 11.97
N PHE A 553 28.41 9.61 12.36
CA PHE A 553 27.62 10.12 13.48
C PHE A 553 28.27 9.80 14.84
N ALA A 554 28.97 8.67 14.96
CA ALA A 554 29.78 8.35 16.16
C ALA A 554 30.91 9.36 16.32
N ASP A 555 31.65 9.71 15.25
CA ASP A 555 32.72 10.71 15.28
C ASP A 555 32.21 12.08 15.78
N VAL A 556 30.96 12.45 15.44
CA VAL A 556 30.34 13.69 15.94
C VAL A 556 30.17 13.64 17.47
N PHE A 557 29.64 12.53 18.03
CA PHE A 557 29.50 12.37 19.48
C PHE A 557 30.87 12.38 20.20
N GLU A 558 31.87 11.71 19.63
CA GLU A 558 33.23 11.73 20.19
C GLU A 558 33.82 13.15 20.20
N GLY A 559 33.50 13.97 19.19
CA GLY A 559 33.84 15.39 19.14
C GLY A 559 33.25 16.21 20.30
N PHE A 560 32.13 15.77 20.88
CA PHE A 560 31.54 16.33 22.09
C PHE A 560 31.96 15.62 23.39
N GLY A 561 32.94 14.71 23.31
CA GLY A 561 33.48 13.97 24.48
C GLY A 561 32.59 12.84 24.98
N ILE A 562 31.64 12.38 24.18
CA ILE A 562 30.74 11.27 24.52
C ILE A 562 31.28 10.00 23.83
N PRO A 563 31.55 8.91 24.58
CA PRO A 563 31.93 7.63 23.99
C PRO A 563 30.86 7.14 23.01
N ALA A 564 31.21 6.85 21.78
CA ALA A 564 30.26 6.42 20.77
C ALA A 564 30.78 5.19 20.01
N THR A 565 29.87 4.28 19.70
CA THR A 565 30.16 3.02 18.99
C THR A 565 29.28 2.93 17.74
N PRO A 566 29.87 2.88 16.54
CA PRO A 566 29.10 2.59 15.33
C PRO A 566 28.70 1.11 15.31
N CYS A 567 27.43 0.84 14.99
CA CYS A 567 26.85 -0.49 14.93
C CYS A 567 26.33 -0.80 13.53
N GLU A 568 26.38 -2.07 13.15
CA GLU A 568 25.91 -2.54 11.83
C GLU A 568 24.37 -2.54 11.71
N SER A 569 23.67 -2.66 12.85
CA SER A 569 22.20 -2.73 12.90
C SER A 569 21.64 -2.18 14.20
N VAL A 570 20.36 -1.81 14.17
CA VAL A 570 19.60 -1.43 15.38
C VAL A 570 19.55 -2.59 16.39
N ALA A 571 19.45 -3.83 15.94
CA ALA A 571 19.42 -5.01 16.81
C ALA A 571 20.74 -5.18 17.58
N GLU A 572 21.88 -4.98 16.93
CA GLU A 572 23.20 -4.97 17.58
C GLU A 572 23.31 -3.83 18.59
N ALA A 573 22.96 -2.61 18.18
CA ALA A 573 23.00 -1.43 19.05
C ALA A 573 22.14 -1.62 20.32
N ILE A 574 20.93 -2.16 20.20
CA ILE A 574 20.06 -2.50 21.35
C ILE A 574 20.70 -3.56 22.24
N THR A 575 21.35 -4.56 21.66
CA THR A 575 22.00 -5.63 22.43
C THR A 575 23.16 -5.07 23.26
N LEU A 576 24.03 -4.28 22.67
CA LEU A 576 25.16 -3.62 23.33
C LEU A 576 24.66 -2.62 24.39
N ALA A 577 23.67 -1.81 24.05
CA ALA A 577 23.07 -0.86 24.98
C ALA A 577 22.47 -1.57 26.21
N LYS A 578 21.77 -2.71 26.03
CA LYS A 578 21.24 -3.52 27.13
C LYS A 578 22.33 -4.08 28.05
N GLN A 579 23.47 -4.51 27.49
CA GLN A 579 24.60 -4.98 28.31
C GLN A 579 25.11 -3.87 29.24
N VAL A 580 25.39 -2.69 28.68
CA VAL A 580 25.84 -1.53 29.47
C VAL A 580 24.76 -1.09 30.46
N ALA A 581 23.50 -1.07 30.06
CA ALA A 581 22.37 -0.66 30.92
C ALA A 581 22.16 -1.60 32.11
N THR A 582 22.34 -2.91 31.93
CA THR A 582 22.20 -3.91 33.00
C THR A 582 23.23 -3.71 34.10
N ASP A 583 24.47 -3.41 33.72
CA ASP A 583 25.56 -3.18 34.66
C ASP A 583 25.45 -1.85 35.43
N THR A 584 24.82 -0.85 34.82
CA THR A 584 24.78 0.53 35.34
C THR A 584 23.39 1.01 35.78
N ASN A 585 22.34 0.23 35.53
CA ASN A 585 20.93 0.64 35.71
C ASN A 585 20.61 1.98 35.00
N THR A 586 21.14 2.14 33.79
CA THR A 586 21.01 3.36 33.00
C THR A 586 19.89 3.20 31.97
N PRO A 587 18.96 4.17 31.83
CA PRO A 587 17.92 4.12 30.79
C PRO A 587 18.51 4.20 29.38
N ILE A 588 17.84 3.54 28.43
CA ILE A 588 18.16 3.56 26.99
C ILE A 588 17.11 4.43 26.28
N ILE A 589 17.58 5.38 25.48
CA ILE A 589 16.75 6.25 24.67
C ILE A 589 17.06 6.01 23.19
N CYS A 590 16.09 5.54 22.44
CA CYS A 590 16.17 5.39 20.98
C CYS A 590 15.62 6.65 20.32
N LEU A 591 16.48 7.43 19.64
CA LEU A 591 16.16 8.79 19.19
C LEU A 591 16.92 9.14 17.90
N GLY A 592 16.39 10.07 17.09
CA GLY A 592 17.07 10.66 15.92
C GLY A 592 16.37 10.39 14.58
N SER A 593 15.59 9.32 14.48
CA SER A 593 14.82 9.04 13.27
C SER A 593 13.59 8.16 13.55
N LEU A 594 12.46 8.55 12.97
CA LEU A 594 11.24 7.74 13.03
C LEU A 594 11.41 6.38 12.31
N TYR A 595 12.29 6.31 11.31
CA TYR A 595 12.55 5.06 10.57
C TYR A 595 13.14 3.95 11.44
N MET A 596 13.84 4.29 12.54
CA MET A 596 14.42 3.31 13.46
C MET A 596 13.38 2.62 14.34
N TYR A 597 12.22 3.25 14.60
CA TYR A 597 11.27 2.73 15.58
C TYR A 597 10.83 1.29 15.29
N CYS A 598 10.50 0.99 14.04
CA CYS A 598 10.07 -0.37 13.65
C CYS A 598 11.16 -1.43 13.95
N GLU A 599 12.43 -1.09 13.72
CA GLU A 599 13.56 -1.97 13.98
C GLU A 599 13.80 -2.15 15.49
N VAL A 600 13.74 -1.05 16.26
CA VAL A 600 13.80 -1.09 17.74
C VAL A 600 12.69 -1.98 18.29
N TYR A 601 11.45 -1.77 17.83
CA TYR A 601 10.30 -2.56 18.28
C TYR A 601 10.45 -4.06 17.98
N ARG A 602 10.97 -4.40 16.78
CA ARG A 602 11.25 -5.79 16.39
C ARG A 602 12.38 -6.40 17.22
N ALA A 603 13.46 -5.64 17.46
CA ALA A 603 14.61 -6.10 18.26
C ALA A 603 14.25 -6.36 19.73
N LEU A 604 13.18 -5.74 20.24
CA LEU A 604 12.70 -5.96 21.61
C LEU A 604 11.70 -7.13 21.72
N LYS A 605 11.05 -7.53 20.62
CA LYS A 605 10.08 -8.64 20.61
C LYS A 605 10.69 -10.00 20.28
N ASN A 606 11.90 -10.02 19.72
CA ASN A 606 12.68 -11.23 19.44
C ASN A 606 13.65 -11.54 20.60
#